data_7d382b9c0c480f30d50fecbb8d3ff6e5
#
_entry.id   7d382b9c0c480f30d50fecbb8d3ff6e5
#
_cell.length_a   1.000
_cell.length_b   1.000
_cell.length_c   1.000
_cell.angle_alpha   90.00
_cell.angle_beta   90.00
_cell.angle_gamma   90.00
#
_symmetry.space_group_name_H-M   'P 1'
#
loop_
_entity.id
_entity.type
_entity.pdbx_description
1 polymer ?
#
loop_
_entity_poly.entity_id
_entity_poly.type
_entity_poly.pdbx_seq_one_letter_code
_entity_poly.pdbx_strand_id
1 'polypeptide(L)'
;MKNDFSPIELSLYDENDEVIRTYSKSVVRWGILKQAIKLAKILDESGGFGDSDMDAISAFVCRLFDDQFTVEELENGAEVSEIMTCFRAVVRRANTAGNA
;
A
#
# COMPACT_ATOMS: atom_id res chain seq x y z
N MET A 1 18.65 -8.22 14.93
CA MET A 1 19.13 -7.39 13.82
C MET A 1 18.19 -6.25 13.54
N LYS A 2 18.75 -5.10 13.31
CA LYS A 2 17.98 -3.90 13.09
C LYS A 2 17.40 -3.86 11.68
N ASN A 3 16.15 -3.48 11.57
CA ASN A 3 15.50 -3.29 10.30
C ASN A 3 15.80 -1.88 9.79
N ASP A 4 16.43 -1.79 8.61
CA ASP A 4 16.82 -0.51 8.04
C ASP A 4 15.79 0.09 7.09
N PHE A 5 14.61 -0.53 6.99
CA PHE A 5 13.56 0.02 6.13
C PHE A 5 12.96 1.27 6.75
N SER A 6 12.77 2.29 5.92
CA SER A 6 12.00 3.46 6.33
C SER A 6 10.55 3.05 6.50
N PRO A 7 9.81 3.71 7.41
CA PRO A 7 8.38 3.46 7.52
C PRO A 7 7.67 3.74 6.21
N ILE A 8 6.61 2.97 5.96
CA ILE A 8 5.76 3.21 4.79
C ILE A 8 4.76 4.27 5.19
N GLU A 9 4.67 5.35 4.42
CA GLU A 9 3.82 6.48 4.75
C GLU A 9 2.78 6.72 3.68
N LEU A 10 1.62 7.19 4.10
CA LEU A 10 0.53 7.55 3.21
C LEU A 10 -0.15 8.79 3.77
N SER A 11 -0.33 9.79 2.92
CA SER A 11 -1.07 10.99 3.30
C SER A 11 -2.41 11.01 2.60
N LEU A 12 -3.41 11.54 3.28
CA LEU A 12 -4.71 11.81 2.70
C LEU A 12 -4.86 13.31 2.55
N TYR A 13 -5.46 13.74 1.46
CA TYR A 13 -5.56 15.14 1.06
C TYR A 13 -7.03 15.58 1.03
N ASP A 14 -7.26 16.85 1.30
CA ASP A 14 -8.62 17.41 1.18
C ASP A 14 -8.85 17.92 -0.23
N GLU A 15 -10.01 18.53 -0.45
CA GLU A 15 -10.38 19.02 -1.78
C GLU A 15 -9.52 20.20 -2.27
N ASN A 16 -8.72 20.78 -1.39
CA ASN A 16 -7.78 21.85 -1.74
C ASN A 16 -6.35 21.30 -1.89
N ASP A 17 -6.22 19.97 -1.95
CA ASP A 17 -4.93 19.29 -2.08
C ASP A 17 -3.99 19.55 -0.90
N GLU A 18 -4.58 19.80 0.28
CA GLU A 18 -3.80 19.95 1.50
C GLU A 18 -3.88 18.67 2.32
N VAL A 19 -2.77 18.31 2.97
CA VAL A 19 -2.71 17.09 3.77
C VAL A 19 -3.63 17.22 4.99
N ILE A 20 -4.59 16.28 5.09
CA ILE A 20 -5.46 16.19 6.25
C ILE A 20 -4.81 15.33 7.33
N ARG A 21 -4.19 14.22 6.92
CA ARG A 21 -3.63 13.25 7.85
C ARG A 21 -2.56 12.43 7.16
N THR A 22 -1.54 12.03 7.92
CA THR A 22 -0.51 11.12 7.44
C THR A 22 -0.47 9.89 8.33
N TYR A 23 -0.43 8.72 7.70
CA TYR A 23 -0.32 7.44 8.39
C TYR A 23 1.06 6.86 8.12
N SER A 24 1.58 6.14 9.10
CA SER A 24 2.92 5.55 9.00
C SER A 24 2.88 4.12 9.50
N LYS A 25 3.57 3.23 8.81
CA LYS A 25 3.61 1.82 9.19
C LYS A 25 5.05 1.31 9.10
N SER A 26 5.62 0.99 10.26
CA SER A 26 7.00 0.49 10.34
C SER A 26 7.07 -1.03 10.23
N VAL A 27 6.10 -1.73 10.80
CA VAL A 27 6.08 -3.18 10.83
C VAL A 27 5.07 -3.71 9.81
N VAL A 28 5.56 -4.47 8.85
CA VAL A 28 4.69 -5.10 7.85
C VAL A 28 4.58 -6.57 8.21
N ARG A 29 3.37 -7.02 8.50
CA ARG A 29 3.14 -8.40 8.92
C ARG A 29 3.23 -9.35 7.75
N TRP A 30 3.58 -10.59 8.04
CA TRP A 30 3.76 -11.63 7.03
C TRP A 30 2.52 -11.79 6.14
N GLY A 31 1.33 -11.74 6.74
CA GLY A 31 0.07 -11.87 5.98
C GLY A 31 -0.12 -10.74 4.97
N ILE A 32 0.35 -9.54 5.27
CA ILE A 32 0.29 -8.41 4.36
C ILE A 32 1.21 -8.67 3.16
N LEU A 33 2.40 -9.17 3.41
CA LEU A 33 3.33 -9.51 2.34
C LEU A 33 2.73 -10.59 1.42
N LYS A 34 2.11 -11.62 2.01
CA LYS A 34 1.44 -12.65 1.22
C LYS A 34 0.41 -12.06 0.28
N GLN A 35 -0.39 -11.13 0.79
CA GLN A 35 -1.41 -10.47 -0.04
C GLN A 35 -0.78 -9.61 -1.13
N ALA A 36 0.30 -8.92 -0.82
CA ALA A 36 0.99 -8.10 -1.81
C ALA A 36 1.50 -8.94 -2.98
N ILE A 37 2.07 -10.10 -2.68
CA ILE A 37 2.59 -10.99 -3.71
C ILE A 37 1.46 -11.54 -4.59
N LYS A 38 0.35 -11.95 -3.98
CA LYS A 38 -0.82 -12.41 -4.73
C LYS A 38 -1.37 -11.31 -5.64
N LEU A 39 -1.46 -10.10 -5.11
CA LEU A 39 -1.96 -8.97 -5.86
C LEU A 39 -1.03 -8.61 -7.01
N ALA A 40 0.28 -8.63 -6.79
CA ALA A 40 1.25 -8.37 -7.84
C ALA A 40 1.08 -9.34 -9.01
N LYS A 41 0.83 -10.62 -8.70
CA LYS A 41 0.60 -11.63 -9.72
C LYS A 41 -0.67 -11.36 -10.50
N ILE A 42 -1.74 -11.00 -9.80
CA ILE A 42 -3.03 -10.69 -10.45
C ILE A 42 -2.87 -9.49 -11.39
N LEU A 43 -2.19 -8.44 -10.93
CA LEU A 43 -1.96 -7.24 -11.75
C LEU A 43 -1.13 -7.56 -12.99
N ASP A 44 -0.11 -8.41 -12.82
CA ASP A 44 0.73 -8.82 -13.94
C ASP A 44 -0.08 -9.60 -14.97
N GLU A 45 -0.93 -10.51 -14.52
CA GLU A 45 -1.74 -11.33 -15.40
C GLU A 45 -2.84 -10.54 -16.10
N SER A 46 -3.45 -9.58 -15.42
CA SER A 46 -4.53 -8.78 -15.99
C SER A 46 -4.02 -7.71 -16.96
N GLY A 47 -2.76 -7.37 -16.84
CA GLY A 47 -2.14 -6.40 -17.73
C GLY A 47 -2.53 -4.96 -17.47
N GLY A 48 -3.21 -4.65 -16.35
CA GLY A 48 -3.57 -3.27 -16.13
C GLY A 48 -4.40 -3.00 -14.89
N PHE A 49 -5.10 -1.89 -14.94
CA PHE A 49 -5.82 -1.34 -13.80
C PHE A 49 -7.33 -1.32 -14.09
N GLY A 50 -7.91 -2.53 -14.20
CA GLY A 50 -9.38 -2.62 -14.26
C GLY A 50 -9.98 -2.25 -12.91
N ASP A 51 -11.31 -2.05 -12.89
CA ASP A 51 -12.00 -1.66 -11.67
C ASP A 51 -11.75 -2.63 -10.52
N SER A 52 -11.80 -3.93 -10.80
CA SER A 52 -11.57 -4.92 -9.74
C SER A 52 -10.12 -4.90 -9.24
N ASP A 53 -9.17 -4.59 -10.11
CA ASP A 53 -7.76 -4.48 -9.71
C ASP A 53 -7.57 -3.30 -8.77
N MET A 54 -8.18 -2.17 -9.09
CA MET A 54 -8.09 -0.97 -8.26
C MET A 54 -8.76 -1.18 -6.91
N ASP A 55 -9.91 -1.87 -6.90
CA ASP A 55 -10.58 -2.19 -5.64
C ASP A 55 -9.70 -3.08 -4.77
N ALA A 56 -9.01 -4.04 -5.37
CA ALA A 56 -8.11 -4.93 -4.64
C ALA A 56 -6.93 -4.18 -4.05
N ILE A 57 -6.37 -3.22 -4.81
CA ILE A 57 -5.28 -2.38 -4.31
C ILE A 57 -5.75 -1.53 -3.14
N SER A 58 -6.93 -0.92 -3.27
CA SER A 58 -7.50 -0.10 -2.18
C SER A 58 -7.68 -0.92 -0.91
N ALA A 59 -8.26 -2.10 -1.03
CA ALA A 59 -8.46 -2.99 0.12
C ALA A 59 -7.12 -3.37 0.75
N PHE A 60 -6.12 -3.65 -0.07
CA PHE A 60 -4.78 -3.99 0.41
C PHE A 60 -4.18 -2.85 1.22
N VAL A 61 -4.25 -1.63 0.69
CA VAL A 61 -3.67 -0.47 1.39
C VAL A 61 -4.37 -0.22 2.71
N CYS A 62 -5.70 -0.34 2.75
CA CYS A 62 -6.43 -0.20 4.01
C CYS A 62 -5.94 -1.22 5.04
N ARG A 63 -5.74 -2.45 4.64
CA ARG A 63 -5.25 -3.48 5.55
C ARG A 63 -3.82 -3.24 6.00
N LEU A 64 -2.99 -2.72 5.10
CA LEU A 64 -1.61 -2.38 5.43
C LEU A 64 -1.55 -1.41 6.62
N PHE A 65 -2.48 -0.47 6.65
CA PHE A 65 -2.53 0.54 7.71
C PHE A 65 -3.54 0.19 8.82
N ASP A 66 -3.84 -1.11 8.99
CA ASP A 66 -4.68 -1.61 10.08
C ASP A 66 -6.10 -1.03 10.07
N ASP A 67 -6.62 -0.75 8.89
CA ASP A 67 -7.99 -0.25 8.69
C ASP A 67 -8.25 1.06 9.45
N GLN A 68 -7.24 1.91 9.55
CA GLN A 68 -7.38 3.21 10.21
C GLN A 68 -8.21 4.19 9.40
N PHE A 69 -8.50 3.86 8.16
CA PHE A 69 -9.38 4.62 7.28
C PHE A 69 -10.17 3.64 6.41
N THR A 70 -11.27 4.12 5.85
CA THR A 70 -12.11 3.28 5.00
C THR A 70 -11.61 3.34 3.56
N VAL A 71 -12.08 2.39 2.73
CA VAL A 71 -11.78 2.41 1.30
C VAL A 71 -12.27 3.73 0.68
N GLU A 72 -13.45 4.19 1.10
CA GLU A 72 -13.98 5.43 0.57
C GLU A 72 -13.08 6.62 0.91
N GLU A 73 -12.62 6.69 2.15
CA GLU A 73 -11.70 7.75 2.56
C GLU A 73 -10.40 7.70 1.76
N LEU A 74 -9.90 6.49 1.53
CA LEU A 74 -8.70 6.29 0.75
C LEU A 74 -8.90 6.76 -0.69
N GLU A 75 -10.01 6.36 -1.31
CA GLU A 75 -10.26 6.69 -2.71
C GLU A 75 -10.46 8.19 -2.92
N ASN A 76 -11.04 8.87 -1.94
CA ASN A 76 -11.27 10.30 -2.04
C ASN A 76 -10.04 11.14 -1.69
N GLY A 77 -9.13 10.61 -0.89
CA GLY A 77 -8.05 11.42 -0.33
C GLY A 77 -6.63 11.04 -0.73
N ALA A 78 -6.41 9.84 -1.27
CA ALA A 78 -5.06 9.38 -1.55
C ALA A 78 -4.60 9.77 -2.95
N GLU A 79 -3.30 10.02 -3.07
CA GLU A 79 -2.70 10.36 -4.35
C GLU A 79 -2.14 9.09 -5.00
N VAL A 80 -2.27 8.98 -6.32
CA VAL A 80 -1.95 7.77 -7.07
C VAL A 80 -0.53 7.27 -6.80
N SER A 81 0.44 8.16 -6.87
CA SER A 81 1.84 7.74 -6.71
C SER A 81 2.13 7.25 -5.30
N GLU A 82 1.45 7.79 -4.30
CA GLU A 82 1.63 7.34 -2.92
C GLU A 82 1.05 5.94 -2.71
N ILE A 83 -0.11 5.67 -3.31
CA ILE A 83 -0.70 4.32 -3.26
C ILE A 83 0.27 3.30 -3.87
N MET A 84 0.78 3.60 -5.06
CA MET A 84 1.68 2.68 -5.75
C MET A 84 3.00 2.53 -5.00
N THR A 85 3.48 3.60 -4.37
CA THR A 85 4.69 3.55 -3.56
C THR A 85 4.50 2.62 -2.35
N CYS A 86 3.34 2.68 -1.69
CA CYS A 86 3.03 1.80 -0.58
C CYS A 86 3.08 0.34 -1.00
N PHE A 87 2.45 0.03 -2.12
CA PHE A 87 2.42 -1.33 -2.63
C PHE A 87 3.85 -1.84 -2.94
N ARG A 88 4.61 -1.04 -3.68
CA ARG A 88 5.97 -1.41 -4.04
C ARG A 88 6.88 -1.54 -2.81
N ALA A 89 6.67 -0.72 -1.80
CA ALA A 89 7.48 -0.76 -0.58
C ALA A 89 7.31 -2.10 0.13
N VAL A 90 6.09 -2.64 0.18
CA VAL A 90 5.85 -3.95 0.79
C VAL A 90 6.57 -5.04 0.01
N VAL A 91 6.43 -5.03 -1.32
CA VAL A 91 7.07 -6.05 -2.16
C VAL A 91 8.59 -5.96 -2.06
N ARG A 92 9.13 -4.74 -2.00
CA ARG A 92 10.57 -4.54 -1.87
C ARG A 92 11.13 -5.17 -0.60
N ARG A 93 10.38 -5.14 0.49
CA ARG A 93 10.85 -5.75 1.75
C ARG A 93 11.08 -7.25 1.58
N ALA A 94 10.24 -7.93 0.82
CA ALA A 94 10.41 -9.35 0.54
C ALA A 94 11.68 -9.61 -0.26
N ASN A 95 11.92 -8.81 -1.29
CA ASN A 95 13.09 -8.97 -2.13
C ASN A 95 14.38 -8.74 -1.36
N THR A 96 14.40 -7.72 -0.51
CA THR A 96 15.56 -7.41 0.31
C THR A 96 15.82 -8.50 1.34
N ALA A 97 14.77 -8.98 2.00
CA ALA A 97 14.91 -10.05 2.99
C ALA A 97 15.40 -11.34 2.36
N GLY A 98 14.92 -11.64 1.14
CA GLY A 98 15.33 -12.85 0.43
C GLY A 98 16.78 -12.86 0.02
N ASN A 99 17.42 -11.69 -0.02
CA ASN A 99 18.83 -11.56 -0.39
C ASN A 99 19.77 -11.43 0.80
N ALA A 100 19.21 -11.44 1.98
CA ALA A 100 19.98 -11.23 3.20
C ALA A 100 20.79 -12.45 3.60
#